data_97ef6b419fa53622162182e2e4770804
#
_entry.id   97ef6b419fa53622162182e2e4770804
#
_cell.length_a   1.000
_cell.length_b   1.000
_cell.length_c   1.000
_cell.angle_alpha   90.00
_cell.angle_beta   90.00
_cell.angle_gamma   90.00
#
_symmetry.space_group_name_H-M   'P 1'
#
loop_
_entity.id
_entity.type
_entity.pdbx_description
1 polymer ?
#
loop_
_entity_poly.entity_id
_entity_poly.type
_entity_poly.pdbx_seq_one_letter_code
_entity_poly.pdbx_strand_id
1 'polypeptide(L)'
;MRTGLRDWILAAFRPRTSAPSTAIVLRSVLWPAAIMSVLHRSIVLTLNGNITDDFKPVYRAVLNFRHGWDIYNEHFDYVDPHYLYPPGGTLLMAPFGYLSFTPSRYLFILINTVAILIAWYLLLRLFKFRLASVAAPALLLAMFCTESVTSTLVFTNINGCVLLAEVLFLRWLVDGSETGKVGHQWWAGFAIGLTLTLKPVLGPLLLLPLLNRQWRALVPAFVVPAVINAAAWPLVSDPMDFVTKTLPYIGGVRDYFNSSIEGNGVYFGLPTWLIVFLRLLFTVLAIGSMWLLYRYYRTHDPLFWFTSSSGVLLLWSWLVLPLAQGYYSMMLLPFLMTVVLQNSLIRNWPAWLGVYGFLTLDDWLIYQYMRYGRALHYLKITYGWSLLLIVVFTVLYFRYLDAKAENRLDGGIDPAWLTAERERASVDA
;
A
#
# COMPACT_ATOMS: atom_id res chain seq x y z
N MET A 1 -8.27 28.16 27.60
CA MET A 1 -6.90 28.62 27.90
C MET A 1 -6.07 28.50 26.64
N ARG A 2 -5.76 29.59 25.99
CA ARG A 2 -4.81 29.65 24.87
C ARG A 2 -3.41 29.76 25.47
N THR A 3 -2.72 28.64 25.65
CA THR A 3 -1.29 28.69 25.90
C THR A 3 -0.64 29.27 24.63
N GLY A 4 0.02 30.41 24.75
CA GLY A 4 0.69 31.08 23.65
C GLY A 4 1.82 30.21 23.10
N LEU A 5 2.17 30.40 21.81
CA LEU A 5 3.32 29.74 21.16
C LEU A 5 4.60 29.80 22.00
N ARG A 6 4.82 30.93 22.69
CA ARG A 6 5.93 31.13 23.62
C ARG A 6 5.94 30.14 24.77
N ASP A 7 4.77 29.89 25.38
CA ASP A 7 4.66 28.95 26.52
C ASP A 7 4.87 27.51 26.07
N TRP A 8 4.42 27.18 24.87
CA TRP A 8 4.66 25.87 24.25
C TRP A 8 6.16 25.67 23.96
N ILE A 9 6.86 26.67 23.38
CA ILE A 9 8.30 26.63 23.14
C ILE A 9 9.06 26.48 24.45
N LEU A 10 8.75 27.30 25.47
CA LEU A 10 9.42 27.25 26.76
C LEU A 10 9.17 25.90 27.46
N ALA A 11 7.98 25.31 27.34
CA ALA A 11 7.69 23.99 27.89
C ALA A 11 8.52 22.87 27.24
N ALA A 12 8.88 23.00 25.97
CA ALA A 12 9.74 22.04 25.26
C ALA A 12 11.17 22.01 25.83
N PHE A 13 11.68 23.14 26.33
CA PHE A 13 13.04 23.28 26.87
C PHE A 13 13.15 23.18 28.39
N ARG A 14 12.02 23.11 29.12
CA ARG A 14 12.05 22.95 30.58
C ARG A 14 12.45 21.53 30.97
N PRO A 15 13.47 21.34 31.82
CA PRO A 15 13.76 20.04 32.40
C PRO A 15 12.55 19.49 33.14
N ARG A 16 12.15 18.27 32.87
CA ARG A 16 11.08 17.61 33.58
C ARG A 16 11.59 17.13 34.95
N THR A 17 10.94 17.55 36.00
CA THR A 17 11.32 17.22 37.38
C THR A 17 10.90 15.83 37.82
N SER A 18 10.02 15.15 37.08
CA SER A 18 9.60 13.76 37.34
C SER A 18 10.50 12.76 36.61
N ALA A 19 10.70 11.57 37.19
CA ALA A 19 11.39 10.48 36.54
C ALA A 19 10.80 10.18 35.16
N PRO A 20 11.59 10.11 34.08
CA PRO A 20 11.06 9.94 32.73
C PRO A 20 10.49 8.53 32.57
N SER A 21 9.23 8.42 32.17
CA SER A 21 8.69 7.14 31.73
C SER A 21 9.32 6.76 30.39
N THR A 22 9.47 5.46 30.12
CA THR A 22 9.97 4.94 28.82
C THR A 22 9.25 5.56 27.62
N ALA A 23 7.94 5.78 27.74
CA ALA A 23 7.14 6.42 26.68
C ALA A 23 7.54 7.88 26.41
N ILE A 24 7.94 8.63 27.46
CA ILE A 24 8.42 10.01 27.30
C ILE A 24 9.77 10.02 26.56
N VAL A 25 10.70 9.15 27.00
CA VAL A 25 12.03 9.03 26.38
C VAL A 25 11.90 8.64 24.91
N LEU A 26 11.14 7.58 24.60
CA LEU A 26 10.92 7.14 23.24
C LEU A 26 10.32 8.23 22.35
N ARG A 27 9.31 8.95 22.81
CA ARG A 27 8.74 10.05 22.02
C ARG A 27 9.73 11.18 21.78
N SER A 28 10.54 11.53 22.79
CA SER A 28 11.53 12.60 22.69
C SER A 28 12.62 12.29 21.65
N VAL A 29 12.94 11.02 21.44
CA VAL A 29 13.92 10.56 20.44
C VAL A 29 13.27 10.32 19.08
N LEU A 30 12.10 9.65 19.04
CA LEU A 30 11.47 9.25 17.78
C LEU A 30 10.87 10.42 16.99
N TRP A 31 10.34 11.48 17.64
CA TRP A 31 9.78 12.61 16.91
C TRP A 31 10.81 13.37 16.08
N PRO A 32 11.98 13.78 16.60
CA PRO A 32 13.01 14.40 15.78
C PRO A 32 13.48 13.49 14.63
N ALA A 33 13.69 12.21 14.89
CA ALA A 33 14.08 11.25 13.88
C ALA A 33 13.01 11.11 12.77
N ALA A 34 11.73 11.03 13.13
CA ALA A 34 10.63 10.95 12.19
C ALA A 34 10.51 12.23 11.33
N ILE A 35 10.56 13.42 11.97
CA ILE A 35 10.49 14.70 11.26
C ILE A 35 11.66 14.83 10.28
N MET A 36 12.88 14.53 10.74
CA MET A 36 14.07 14.60 9.87
C MET A 36 14.01 13.59 8.72
N SER A 37 13.45 12.39 8.94
CA SER A 37 13.22 11.41 7.87
C SER A 37 12.22 11.93 6.85
N VAL A 38 11.11 12.53 7.28
CA VAL A 38 10.13 13.16 6.37
C VAL A 38 10.80 14.24 5.54
N LEU A 39 11.47 15.20 6.17
CA LEU A 39 12.15 16.30 5.47
C LEU A 39 13.23 15.80 4.51
N HIS A 40 14.03 14.82 4.94
CA HIS A 40 15.09 14.29 4.11
C HIS A 40 14.53 13.56 2.87
N ARG A 41 13.49 12.73 3.02
CA ARG A 41 12.90 11.96 1.89
C ARG A 41 12.09 12.85 0.97
N SER A 42 11.32 13.81 1.50
CA SER A 42 10.45 14.66 0.69
C SER A 42 11.15 15.87 0.07
N ILE A 43 12.27 16.31 0.63
CA ILE A 43 12.99 17.49 0.14
C ILE A 43 14.36 17.10 -0.41
N VAL A 44 15.28 16.60 0.44
CA VAL A 44 16.68 16.42 0.05
C VAL A 44 16.82 15.39 -1.06
N LEU A 45 16.29 14.18 -0.88
CA LEU A 45 16.41 13.11 -1.88
C LEU A 45 15.65 13.44 -3.17
N THR A 46 14.48 14.06 -3.06
CA THR A 46 13.66 14.40 -4.22
C THR A 46 14.25 15.56 -5.04
N LEU A 47 14.89 16.53 -4.40
CA LEU A 47 15.60 17.61 -5.10
C LEU A 47 16.84 17.10 -5.83
N ASN A 48 17.57 16.14 -5.27
CA ASN A 48 18.69 15.50 -5.95
C ASN A 48 18.25 14.74 -7.21
N GLY A 49 16.98 14.31 -7.25
CA GLY A 49 16.40 13.59 -8.38
C GLY A 49 16.90 12.16 -8.51
N ASN A 50 16.47 11.52 -9.57
CA ASN A 50 16.95 10.20 -10.01
C ASN A 50 16.99 10.18 -11.55
N ILE A 51 17.75 9.26 -12.13
CA ILE A 51 17.73 8.96 -13.56
C ILE A 51 16.32 8.52 -13.96
N THR A 52 15.69 7.67 -13.15
CA THR A 52 14.29 7.25 -13.29
C THR A 52 13.38 8.31 -12.69
N ASP A 53 12.48 8.88 -13.48
CA ASP A 53 11.48 9.86 -13.06
C ASP A 53 10.14 9.54 -13.72
N ASP A 54 9.24 8.92 -12.95
CA ASP A 54 7.91 8.50 -13.41
C ASP A 54 6.98 9.69 -13.74
N PHE A 55 7.35 10.90 -13.30
CA PHE A 55 6.57 12.11 -13.61
C PHE A 55 6.87 12.66 -15.02
N LYS A 56 8.05 12.42 -15.59
CA LYS A 56 8.37 12.89 -16.95
C LYS A 56 7.35 12.50 -18.01
N PRO A 57 7.00 11.18 -18.16
CA PRO A 57 5.98 10.77 -19.11
C PRO A 57 4.59 11.34 -18.76
N VAL A 58 4.25 11.45 -17.48
CA VAL A 58 2.99 12.08 -17.05
C VAL A 58 2.95 13.54 -17.46
N TYR A 59 4.01 14.29 -17.21
CA TYR A 59 4.07 15.71 -17.56
C TYR A 59 4.03 15.91 -19.09
N ARG A 60 4.72 15.07 -19.87
CA ARG A 60 4.67 15.10 -21.34
C ARG A 60 3.23 14.84 -21.82
N ALA A 61 2.58 13.83 -21.28
CA ALA A 61 1.21 13.49 -21.66
C ALA A 61 0.21 14.62 -21.36
N VAL A 62 0.31 15.29 -20.19
CA VAL A 62 -0.59 16.41 -19.88
C VAL A 62 -0.30 17.68 -20.70
N LEU A 63 0.97 17.90 -21.12
CA LEU A 63 1.28 18.97 -22.09
C LEU A 63 0.69 18.65 -23.45
N ASN A 64 0.85 17.44 -23.97
CA ASN A 64 0.26 17.00 -25.22
C ASN A 64 -1.27 17.13 -25.18
N PHE A 65 -1.90 16.70 -24.09
CA PHE A 65 -3.34 16.86 -23.88
C PHE A 65 -3.80 18.31 -23.99
N ARG A 66 -3.07 19.25 -23.40
CA ARG A 66 -3.40 20.69 -23.46
C ARG A 66 -3.28 21.28 -24.87
N HIS A 67 -2.39 20.74 -25.69
CA HIS A 67 -2.16 21.20 -27.07
C HIS A 67 -3.03 20.43 -28.09
N GLY A 68 -3.84 19.45 -27.65
CA GLY A 68 -4.60 18.57 -28.52
C GLY A 68 -3.71 17.62 -29.34
N TRP A 69 -2.53 17.30 -28.86
CA TRP A 69 -1.60 16.36 -29.49
C TRP A 69 -1.82 14.94 -28.94
N ASP A 70 -1.32 13.96 -29.69
CA ASP A 70 -1.36 12.56 -29.26
C ASP A 70 -0.60 12.34 -27.94
N ILE A 71 -1.26 11.69 -26.98
CA ILE A 71 -0.71 11.40 -25.65
C ILE A 71 -0.19 9.95 -25.56
N TYR A 72 -0.58 9.06 -26.48
CA TYR A 72 -0.20 7.65 -26.49
C TYR A 72 0.82 7.33 -27.61
N ASN A 73 1.78 8.22 -27.78
CA ASN A 73 2.85 8.08 -28.78
C ASN A 73 4.12 7.44 -28.19
N GLU A 74 3.98 6.62 -27.16
CA GLU A 74 5.09 5.96 -26.49
C GLU A 74 5.73 4.87 -27.36
N HIS A 75 7.06 4.80 -27.29
CA HIS A 75 7.87 3.73 -27.88
C HIS A 75 8.19 2.70 -26.78
N PHE A 76 7.48 1.59 -26.77
CA PHE A 76 7.57 0.56 -25.73
C PHE A 76 8.78 -0.39 -25.87
N ASP A 77 9.65 -0.16 -26.82
CA ASP A 77 10.90 -0.89 -27.07
C ASP A 77 12.07 -0.42 -26.16
N TYR A 78 11.90 0.65 -25.42
CA TYR A 78 12.86 1.15 -24.43
C TYR A 78 12.46 0.85 -23.00
N VAL A 79 13.44 0.82 -22.09
CA VAL A 79 13.27 0.59 -20.64
C VAL A 79 12.84 1.85 -19.88
N ASP A 80 12.72 2.98 -20.53
CA ASP A 80 12.34 4.26 -19.91
C ASP A 80 10.94 4.20 -19.28
N PRO A 81 10.67 5.03 -18.25
CA PRO A 81 9.32 5.17 -17.72
C PRO A 81 8.34 5.61 -18.82
N HIS A 82 7.24 4.88 -18.96
CA HIS A 82 6.21 5.14 -19.96
C HIS A 82 4.95 5.75 -19.33
N TYR A 83 4.19 6.47 -20.16
CA TYR A 83 2.86 6.94 -19.78
C TYR A 83 1.84 5.81 -19.93
N LEU A 84 1.29 5.37 -18.80
CA LEU A 84 0.43 4.17 -18.76
C LEU A 84 -0.98 4.47 -18.20
N TYR A 85 -1.32 5.74 -17.95
CA TYR A 85 -2.65 6.09 -17.43
C TYR A 85 -3.71 6.16 -18.53
N PRO A 86 -4.97 5.74 -18.22
CA PRO A 86 -6.08 5.87 -19.17
C PRO A 86 -6.46 7.34 -19.38
N PRO A 87 -7.31 7.66 -20.38
CA PRO A 87 -7.76 9.04 -20.66
C PRO A 87 -8.26 9.81 -19.44
N GLY A 88 -9.03 9.16 -18.56
CA GLY A 88 -9.49 9.76 -17.32
C GLY A 88 -8.35 10.12 -16.35
N GLY A 89 -7.29 9.34 -16.34
CA GLY A 89 -6.06 9.65 -15.60
C GLY A 89 -5.39 10.91 -16.13
N THR A 90 -5.32 11.08 -17.45
CA THR A 90 -4.79 12.29 -18.09
C THR A 90 -5.61 13.52 -17.69
N LEU A 91 -6.94 13.42 -17.72
CA LEU A 91 -7.83 14.52 -17.33
C LEU A 91 -7.59 14.95 -15.87
N LEU A 92 -7.46 14.00 -14.94
CA LEU A 92 -7.17 14.29 -13.54
C LEU A 92 -5.80 14.93 -13.33
N MET A 93 -4.82 14.58 -14.16
CA MET A 93 -3.46 15.13 -14.12
C MET A 93 -3.30 16.43 -14.92
N ALA A 94 -4.27 16.80 -15.77
CA ALA A 94 -4.21 17.97 -16.65
C ALA A 94 -3.79 19.28 -15.95
N PRO A 95 -4.21 19.58 -14.69
CA PRO A 95 -3.78 20.79 -13.98
C PRO A 95 -2.27 20.95 -13.88
N PHE A 96 -1.50 19.86 -13.81
CA PHE A 96 -0.04 19.91 -13.74
C PHE A 96 0.61 20.48 -15.02
N GLY A 97 -0.05 20.37 -16.15
CA GLY A 97 0.42 20.93 -17.42
C GLY A 97 0.35 22.47 -17.53
N TYR A 98 -0.27 23.18 -16.57
CA TYR A 98 -0.30 24.65 -16.54
C TYR A 98 0.94 25.27 -15.90
N LEU A 99 1.74 24.50 -15.20
CA LEU A 99 3.00 24.92 -14.64
C LEU A 99 4.15 24.41 -15.52
N SER A 100 5.32 25.07 -15.46
CA SER A 100 6.52 24.49 -16.06
C SER A 100 6.94 23.21 -15.30
N PHE A 101 7.79 22.40 -15.92
CA PHE A 101 8.13 21.06 -15.41
C PHE A 101 8.58 21.04 -13.94
N THR A 102 9.52 21.89 -13.57
CA THR A 102 10.12 21.88 -12.22
C THR A 102 9.10 22.19 -11.11
N PRO A 103 8.36 23.31 -11.13
CA PRO A 103 7.34 23.56 -10.11
C PRO A 103 6.19 22.54 -10.15
N SER A 104 5.82 22.02 -11.33
CA SER A 104 4.83 20.96 -11.45
C SER A 104 5.29 19.67 -10.73
N ARG A 105 6.53 19.27 -10.94
CA ARG A 105 7.14 18.12 -10.28
C ARG A 105 7.18 18.30 -8.76
N TYR A 106 7.60 19.49 -8.27
CA TYR A 106 7.63 19.75 -6.83
C TYR A 106 6.25 19.78 -6.19
N LEU A 107 5.26 20.33 -6.88
CA LEU A 107 3.87 20.28 -6.43
C LEU A 107 3.36 18.83 -6.34
N PHE A 108 3.70 18.00 -7.32
CA PHE A 108 3.33 16.60 -7.32
C PHE A 108 3.98 15.82 -6.16
N ILE A 109 5.26 16.06 -5.87
CA ILE A 109 5.95 15.51 -4.70
C ILE A 109 5.29 15.97 -3.40
N LEU A 110 4.97 17.25 -3.29
CA LEU A 110 4.31 17.82 -2.11
C LEU A 110 2.94 17.17 -1.88
N ILE A 111 2.13 17.01 -2.92
CA ILE A 111 0.82 16.35 -2.84
C ILE A 111 0.98 14.90 -2.36
N ASN A 112 1.93 14.16 -2.91
CA ASN A 112 2.18 12.77 -2.47
C ASN A 112 2.70 12.72 -1.02
N THR A 113 3.59 13.62 -0.63
CA THR A 113 4.07 13.71 0.77
C THR A 113 2.91 13.99 1.74
N VAL A 114 2.07 14.98 1.42
CA VAL A 114 0.88 15.30 2.22
C VAL A 114 -0.09 14.12 2.27
N ALA A 115 -0.31 13.45 1.15
CA ALA A 115 -1.16 12.26 1.11
C ALA A 115 -0.63 11.14 2.02
N ILE A 116 0.68 10.87 2.02
CA ILE A 116 1.31 9.90 2.94
C ILE A 116 1.14 10.33 4.40
N LEU A 117 1.32 11.61 4.72
CA LEU A 117 1.14 12.12 6.08
C LEU A 117 -0.32 12.02 6.56
N ILE A 118 -1.28 12.28 5.68
CA ILE A 118 -2.71 12.09 5.99
C ILE A 118 -3.00 10.58 6.17
N ALA A 119 -2.48 9.71 5.31
CA ALA A 119 -2.63 8.26 5.44
C ALA A 119 -2.05 7.76 6.76
N TRP A 120 -0.85 8.22 7.16
CA TRP A 120 -0.28 7.95 8.47
C TRP A 120 -1.21 8.34 9.62
N TYR A 121 -1.75 9.55 9.59
CA TYR A 121 -2.67 10.03 10.62
C TYR A 121 -3.95 9.19 10.67
N LEU A 122 -4.53 8.86 9.51
CA LEU A 122 -5.73 8.04 9.43
C LEU A 122 -5.48 6.60 9.90
N LEU A 123 -4.32 6.02 9.62
CA LEU A 123 -3.92 4.71 10.15
C LEU A 123 -3.83 4.73 11.68
N LEU A 124 -3.22 5.75 12.28
CA LEU A 124 -3.22 5.90 13.75
C LEU A 124 -4.65 5.91 14.31
N ARG A 125 -5.55 6.67 13.67
CA ARG A 125 -6.96 6.77 14.10
C ARG A 125 -7.71 5.46 13.92
N LEU A 126 -7.46 4.76 12.81
CA LEU A 126 -8.08 3.46 12.50
C LEU A 126 -7.72 2.42 13.58
N PHE A 127 -6.46 2.39 14.01
CA PHE A 127 -5.96 1.51 15.07
C PHE A 127 -6.09 2.12 16.50
N LYS A 128 -6.90 3.18 16.65
CA LYS A 128 -7.24 3.82 17.93
C LYS A 128 -6.05 4.43 18.69
N PHE A 129 -4.95 4.74 18.01
CA PHE A 129 -3.82 5.45 18.59
C PHE A 129 -4.04 6.97 18.61
N ARG A 130 -3.46 7.63 19.63
CA ARG A 130 -3.42 9.10 19.74
C ARG A 130 -2.08 9.62 19.21
N LEU A 131 -2.06 10.87 18.71
CA LEU A 131 -0.80 11.54 18.33
C LEU A 131 0.19 11.67 19.48
N ALA A 132 -0.29 11.72 20.72
CA ALA A 132 0.53 11.72 21.91
C ALA A 132 1.11 10.34 22.27
N SER A 133 0.79 9.27 21.55
CA SER A 133 1.35 7.94 21.79
C SER A 133 2.74 7.78 21.16
N VAL A 134 3.51 6.79 21.61
CA VAL A 134 4.79 6.40 20.99
C VAL A 134 4.58 5.86 19.58
N ALA A 135 3.42 5.25 19.34
CA ALA A 135 3.07 4.71 18.02
C ALA A 135 3.08 5.78 16.91
N ALA A 136 2.74 7.03 17.24
CA ALA A 136 2.69 8.10 16.26
C ALA A 136 4.06 8.38 15.59
N PRO A 137 5.11 8.79 16.31
CA PRO A 137 6.41 9.00 15.68
C PRO A 137 7.06 7.69 15.23
N ALA A 138 6.79 6.55 15.89
CA ALA A 138 7.33 5.26 15.47
C ALA A 138 6.81 4.84 14.09
N LEU A 139 5.50 4.92 13.85
CA LEU A 139 4.91 4.63 12.56
C LEU A 139 5.38 5.62 11.50
N LEU A 140 5.42 6.93 11.81
CA LEU A 140 5.90 7.94 10.86
C LEU A 140 7.34 7.67 10.42
N LEU A 141 8.22 7.39 11.39
CA LEU A 141 9.60 7.04 11.11
C LEU A 141 9.70 5.76 10.28
N ALA A 142 8.98 4.70 10.70
CA ALA A 142 8.95 3.43 10.00
C ALA A 142 8.51 3.60 8.54
N MET A 143 7.44 4.35 8.27
CA MET A 143 6.96 4.60 6.90
C MET A 143 8.01 5.30 6.04
N PHE A 144 8.58 6.41 6.53
CA PHE A 144 9.56 7.19 5.75
C PHE A 144 10.96 6.56 5.69
N CYS A 145 11.24 5.52 6.49
CA CYS A 145 12.47 4.72 6.39
C CYS A 145 12.30 3.47 5.50
N THR A 146 11.20 3.33 4.76
CA THR A 146 11.03 2.24 3.80
C THR A 146 11.51 2.60 2.42
N GLU A 147 11.95 1.59 1.67
CA GLU A 147 12.28 1.71 0.25
C GLU A 147 11.06 2.17 -0.55
N SER A 148 9.87 1.61 -0.28
CA SER A 148 8.65 1.89 -1.04
C SER A 148 8.19 3.35 -0.95
N VAL A 149 8.26 3.99 0.23
CA VAL A 149 7.98 5.43 0.39
C VAL A 149 9.09 6.28 -0.24
N THR A 150 10.35 5.90 0.00
CA THR A 150 11.50 6.60 -0.58
C THR A 150 11.45 6.61 -2.10
N SER A 151 11.28 5.44 -2.73
CA SER A 151 11.20 5.31 -4.19
C SER A 151 9.97 6.01 -4.77
N THR A 152 8.83 5.96 -4.09
CA THR A 152 7.64 6.72 -4.51
C THR A 152 7.92 8.21 -4.63
N LEU A 153 8.62 8.80 -3.66
CA LEU A 153 8.93 10.24 -3.65
C LEU A 153 10.06 10.58 -4.63
N VAL A 154 11.14 9.80 -4.63
CA VAL A 154 12.33 10.05 -5.47
C VAL A 154 12.03 9.86 -6.95
N PHE A 155 11.29 8.80 -7.32
CA PHE A 155 10.82 8.58 -8.71
C PHE A 155 9.62 9.46 -9.07
N THR A 156 9.11 10.23 -8.14
CA THR A 156 7.97 11.13 -8.34
C THR A 156 6.72 10.38 -8.84
N ASN A 157 6.37 9.32 -8.13
CA ASN A 157 5.21 8.46 -8.45
C ASN A 157 3.97 8.84 -7.61
N ILE A 158 2.75 8.53 -8.12
CA ILE A 158 1.46 8.87 -7.48
C ILE A 158 1.09 7.98 -6.29
N ASN A 159 1.90 7.01 -5.94
CA ASN A 159 1.53 5.99 -4.96
C ASN A 159 1.20 6.54 -3.56
N GLY A 160 1.66 7.74 -3.21
CA GLY A 160 1.25 8.41 -1.97
C GLY A 160 -0.26 8.68 -1.94
N CYS A 161 -0.83 9.16 -3.05
CA CYS A 161 -2.27 9.36 -3.20
C CYS A 161 -3.04 8.02 -3.22
N VAL A 162 -2.45 6.99 -3.84
CA VAL A 162 -3.04 5.64 -3.87
C VAL A 162 -3.11 5.04 -2.45
N LEU A 163 -2.05 5.16 -1.65
CA LEU A 163 -2.06 4.75 -0.23
C LEU A 163 -3.15 5.49 0.56
N LEU A 164 -3.26 6.81 0.39
CA LEU A 164 -4.30 7.59 1.09
C LEU A 164 -5.70 7.08 0.73
N ALA A 165 -5.96 6.84 -0.53
CA ALA A 165 -7.26 6.33 -0.97
C ALA A 165 -7.52 4.90 -0.46
N GLU A 166 -6.51 4.03 -0.39
CA GLU A 166 -6.62 2.71 0.23
C GLU A 166 -6.98 2.81 1.71
N VAL A 167 -6.28 3.66 2.47
CA VAL A 167 -6.56 3.84 3.91
C VAL A 167 -7.97 4.40 4.13
N LEU A 168 -8.43 5.35 3.31
CA LEU A 168 -9.80 5.87 3.34
C LEU A 168 -10.80 4.78 2.99
N PHE A 169 -10.55 3.99 1.94
CA PHE A 169 -11.38 2.87 1.54
C PHE A 169 -11.56 1.87 2.69
N LEU A 170 -10.46 1.37 3.26
CA LEU A 170 -10.49 0.40 4.36
C LEU A 170 -11.19 0.98 5.59
N ARG A 171 -10.88 2.23 5.97
CA ARG A 171 -11.53 2.91 7.09
C ARG A 171 -13.05 2.97 6.92
N TRP A 172 -13.52 3.41 5.76
CA TRP A 172 -14.96 3.52 5.52
C TRP A 172 -15.66 2.16 5.38
N LEU A 173 -14.96 1.09 4.95
CA LEU A 173 -15.50 -0.27 5.02
C LEU A 173 -15.64 -0.74 6.47
N VAL A 174 -14.65 -0.47 7.32
CA VAL A 174 -14.70 -0.78 8.77
C VAL A 174 -15.84 0.01 9.42
N ASP A 175 -15.85 1.34 9.27
CA ASP A 175 -16.88 2.22 9.83
C ASP A 175 -18.28 1.81 9.35
N GLY A 176 -18.41 1.41 8.07
CA GLY A 176 -19.65 0.91 7.48
C GLY A 176 -20.11 -0.42 8.08
N SER A 177 -19.19 -1.31 8.44
CA SER A 177 -19.50 -2.58 9.12
C SER A 177 -19.90 -2.36 10.58
N GLU A 178 -19.20 -1.48 11.29
CA GLU A 178 -19.45 -1.21 12.71
C GLU A 178 -20.74 -0.40 12.93
N THR A 179 -21.01 0.59 12.08
CA THR A 179 -22.13 1.53 12.26
C THR A 179 -23.37 1.22 11.44
N GLY A 180 -23.26 0.36 10.44
CA GLY A 180 -24.32 0.09 9.46
C GLY A 180 -24.66 1.28 8.55
N LYS A 181 -23.93 2.41 8.63
CA LYS A 181 -24.22 3.62 7.85
C LYS A 181 -23.85 3.44 6.38
N VAL A 182 -24.86 3.57 5.53
CA VAL A 182 -24.75 3.43 4.07
C VAL A 182 -23.79 4.43 3.44
N GLY A 183 -23.73 5.66 3.97
CA GLY A 183 -22.86 6.72 3.44
C GLY A 183 -21.36 6.31 3.42
N HIS A 184 -20.92 5.53 4.40
CA HIS A 184 -19.53 5.06 4.43
C HIS A 184 -19.21 4.15 3.25
N GLN A 185 -20.14 3.31 2.82
CA GLN A 185 -19.94 2.44 1.66
C GLN A 185 -19.76 3.25 0.37
N TRP A 186 -20.55 4.34 0.18
CA TRP A 186 -20.41 5.22 -0.98
C TRP A 186 -19.05 5.91 -1.01
N TRP A 187 -18.59 6.43 0.13
CA TRP A 187 -17.29 7.07 0.23
C TRP A 187 -16.14 6.08 0.03
N ALA A 188 -16.26 4.85 0.55
CA ALA A 188 -15.28 3.79 0.29
C ALA A 188 -15.15 3.52 -1.21
N GLY A 189 -16.28 3.32 -1.89
CA GLY A 189 -16.29 3.10 -3.34
C GLY A 189 -15.75 4.30 -4.13
N PHE A 190 -16.05 5.53 -3.71
CA PHE A 190 -15.51 6.73 -4.34
C PHE A 190 -13.99 6.81 -4.22
N ALA A 191 -13.41 6.54 -3.04
CA ALA A 191 -11.97 6.57 -2.83
C ALA A 191 -11.25 5.55 -3.73
N ILE A 192 -11.72 4.29 -3.74
CA ILE A 192 -11.08 3.28 -4.59
C ILE A 192 -11.34 3.54 -6.08
N GLY A 193 -12.50 4.08 -6.46
CA GLY A 193 -12.82 4.44 -7.84
C GLY A 193 -11.87 5.50 -8.42
N LEU A 194 -11.46 6.49 -7.60
CA LEU A 194 -10.44 7.46 -8.00
C LEU A 194 -9.09 6.80 -8.31
N THR A 195 -8.68 5.82 -7.49
CA THR A 195 -7.42 5.11 -7.77
C THR A 195 -7.53 4.24 -9.01
N LEU A 196 -8.67 3.58 -9.22
CA LEU A 196 -8.89 2.75 -10.42
C LEU A 196 -8.90 3.58 -11.70
N THR A 197 -9.28 4.86 -11.62
CA THR A 197 -9.18 5.81 -12.74
C THR A 197 -7.73 6.09 -13.12
N LEU A 198 -6.81 6.08 -12.15
CA LEU A 198 -5.40 6.40 -12.35
C LEU A 198 -4.55 5.12 -12.49
N LYS A 199 -4.69 4.22 -11.53
CA LYS A 199 -3.83 3.06 -11.39
C LYS A 199 -4.61 1.89 -10.78
N PRO A 200 -4.97 0.87 -11.57
CA PRO A 200 -5.86 -0.21 -11.11
C PRO A 200 -5.21 -1.20 -10.12
N VAL A 201 -4.07 -0.83 -9.51
CA VAL A 201 -3.30 -1.70 -8.59
C VAL A 201 -4.12 -2.16 -7.37
N LEU A 202 -5.13 -1.41 -6.95
CA LEU A 202 -6.03 -1.75 -5.86
C LEU A 202 -7.29 -2.54 -6.30
N GLY A 203 -7.41 -2.88 -7.59
CA GLY A 203 -8.55 -3.63 -8.12
C GLY A 203 -8.92 -4.89 -7.33
N PRO A 204 -7.95 -5.73 -6.91
CA PRO A 204 -8.23 -6.91 -6.10
C PRO A 204 -8.98 -6.62 -4.79
N LEU A 205 -8.84 -5.43 -4.22
CA LEU A 205 -9.53 -5.02 -2.99
C LEU A 205 -11.05 -4.88 -3.14
N LEU A 206 -11.57 -4.80 -4.37
CA LEU A 206 -13.01 -4.81 -4.63
C LEU A 206 -13.69 -6.11 -4.17
N LEU A 207 -12.92 -7.17 -3.98
CA LEU A 207 -13.42 -8.41 -3.37
C LEU A 207 -13.88 -8.20 -1.91
N LEU A 208 -13.31 -7.24 -1.17
CA LEU A 208 -13.65 -6.97 0.23
C LEU A 208 -15.11 -6.52 0.42
N PRO A 209 -15.60 -5.45 -0.23
CA PRO A 209 -17.00 -5.06 -0.12
C PRO A 209 -17.94 -6.11 -0.72
N LEU A 210 -17.50 -6.86 -1.75
CA LEU A 210 -18.25 -7.97 -2.32
C LEU A 210 -18.51 -9.05 -1.26
N LEU A 211 -17.47 -9.58 -0.63
CA LEU A 211 -17.55 -10.61 0.41
C LEU A 211 -18.27 -10.12 1.68
N ASN A 212 -18.13 -8.83 2.00
CA ASN A 212 -18.76 -8.25 3.17
C ASN A 212 -20.19 -7.74 2.93
N ARG A 213 -20.75 -7.99 1.72
CA ARG A 213 -22.10 -7.54 1.30
C ARG A 213 -22.29 -6.03 1.38
N GLN A 214 -21.22 -5.26 1.24
CA GLN A 214 -21.26 -3.80 1.16
C GLN A 214 -21.37 -3.35 -0.32
N TRP A 215 -22.38 -3.86 -1.02
CA TRP A 215 -22.58 -3.71 -2.47
C TRP A 215 -22.58 -2.27 -2.96
N ARG A 216 -23.01 -1.34 -2.10
CA ARG A 216 -23.07 0.09 -2.45
C ARG A 216 -21.68 0.70 -2.66
N ALA A 217 -20.63 0.10 -2.09
CA ALA A 217 -19.26 0.53 -2.37
C ALA A 217 -18.81 0.19 -3.79
N LEU A 218 -19.34 -0.87 -4.39
CA LEU A 218 -19.00 -1.27 -5.75
C LEU A 218 -19.54 -0.28 -6.79
N VAL A 219 -20.68 0.38 -6.52
CA VAL A 219 -21.28 1.31 -7.47
C VAL A 219 -20.33 2.47 -7.81
N PRO A 220 -19.89 3.31 -6.85
CA PRO A 220 -18.95 4.39 -7.19
C PRO A 220 -17.57 3.85 -7.58
N ALA A 221 -17.14 2.67 -7.10
CA ALA A 221 -15.89 2.06 -7.52
C ALA A 221 -15.80 1.83 -9.04
N PHE A 222 -16.93 1.53 -9.70
CA PHE A 222 -17.01 1.37 -11.15
C PHE A 222 -17.52 2.63 -11.86
N VAL A 223 -18.46 3.36 -11.28
CA VAL A 223 -19.06 4.55 -11.90
C VAL A 223 -18.03 5.69 -12.00
N VAL A 224 -17.23 5.92 -10.95
CA VAL A 224 -16.23 7.01 -10.96
C VAL A 224 -15.24 6.86 -12.11
N PRO A 225 -14.51 5.72 -12.27
CA PRO A 225 -13.60 5.56 -13.41
C PRO A 225 -14.35 5.58 -14.76
N ALA A 226 -15.54 5.01 -14.85
CA ALA A 226 -16.32 5.02 -16.08
C ALA A 226 -16.70 6.45 -16.50
N VAL A 227 -17.23 7.26 -15.57
CA VAL A 227 -17.64 8.65 -15.85
C VAL A 227 -16.42 9.52 -16.20
N ILE A 228 -15.33 9.43 -15.44
CA ILE A 228 -14.14 10.25 -15.68
C ILE A 228 -13.49 9.88 -17.01
N ASN A 229 -13.39 8.57 -17.35
CA ASN A 229 -12.87 8.15 -18.65
C ASN A 229 -13.80 8.55 -19.81
N ALA A 230 -15.13 8.40 -19.65
CA ALA A 230 -16.09 8.84 -20.66
C ALA A 230 -16.02 10.35 -20.91
N ALA A 231 -15.85 11.16 -19.85
CA ALA A 231 -15.68 12.60 -19.98
C ALA A 231 -14.35 12.99 -20.64
N ALA A 232 -13.29 12.24 -20.37
CA ALA A 232 -11.96 12.47 -20.96
C ALA A 232 -11.86 12.02 -22.42
N TRP A 233 -12.65 11.01 -22.82
CA TRP A 233 -12.56 10.36 -24.12
C TRP A 233 -12.62 11.32 -25.32
N PRO A 234 -13.60 12.25 -25.41
CA PRO A 234 -13.67 13.20 -26.53
C PRO A 234 -12.64 14.34 -26.44
N LEU A 235 -11.92 14.47 -25.32
CA LEU A 235 -10.93 15.53 -25.10
C LEU A 235 -9.52 15.10 -25.46
N VAL A 236 -9.28 13.79 -25.58
CA VAL A 236 -7.98 13.18 -25.87
C VAL A 236 -7.89 12.92 -27.39
N SER A 237 -6.77 13.29 -28.01
CA SER A 237 -6.44 12.86 -29.37
C SER A 237 -6.19 11.35 -29.39
N ASP A 238 -6.82 10.66 -30.30
CA ASP A 238 -6.66 9.21 -30.50
C ASP A 238 -6.78 8.35 -29.21
N PRO A 239 -7.89 8.50 -28.42
CA PRO A 239 -8.02 7.80 -27.14
C PRO A 239 -8.05 6.27 -27.29
N MET A 240 -8.34 5.76 -28.52
CA MET A 240 -8.31 4.33 -28.82
C MET A 240 -6.90 3.74 -28.72
N ASP A 241 -5.86 4.55 -28.87
CA ASP A 241 -4.47 4.13 -28.73
C ASP A 241 -4.14 3.64 -27.30
N PHE A 242 -4.87 4.11 -26.29
CA PHE A 242 -4.81 3.49 -24.98
C PHE A 242 -5.19 2.00 -25.03
N VAL A 243 -6.26 1.67 -25.75
CA VAL A 243 -6.77 0.29 -25.84
C VAL A 243 -5.92 -0.58 -26.76
N THR A 244 -5.44 -0.01 -27.86
CA THR A 244 -4.71 -0.77 -28.91
C THR A 244 -3.21 -0.86 -28.68
N LYS A 245 -2.60 0.10 -27.96
CA LYS A 245 -1.15 0.17 -27.72
C LYS A 245 -0.81 -0.02 -26.24
N THR A 246 -1.41 0.79 -25.35
CA THR A 246 -1.00 0.85 -23.94
C THR A 246 -1.50 -0.35 -23.13
N LEU A 247 -2.76 -0.75 -23.27
CA LEU A 247 -3.31 -1.92 -22.57
C LEU A 247 -2.59 -3.24 -22.89
N PRO A 248 -2.29 -3.57 -24.16
CA PRO A 248 -1.48 -4.75 -24.50
C PRO A 248 -0.09 -4.72 -23.84
N TYR A 249 0.56 -3.55 -23.80
CA TYR A 249 1.84 -3.38 -23.13
C TYR A 249 1.74 -3.59 -21.61
N ILE A 250 0.70 -3.05 -20.96
CA ILE A 250 0.47 -3.25 -19.51
C ILE A 250 0.18 -4.73 -19.20
N GLY A 251 -0.52 -5.43 -20.08
CA GLY A 251 -0.84 -6.85 -19.95
C GLY A 251 0.34 -7.78 -20.25
N GLY A 252 1.38 -7.28 -20.89
CA GLY A 252 2.61 -8.02 -21.19
C GLY A 252 3.51 -8.18 -19.97
N VAL A 253 4.24 -9.30 -19.93
CA VAL A 253 5.26 -9.54 -18.93
C VAL A 253 6.52 -8.77 -19.27
N ARG A 254 7.03 -8.01 -18.30
CA ARG A 254 8.34 -7.35 -18.42
C ARG A 254 9.35 -8.06 -17.54
N ASP A 255 10.57 -8.22 -18.04
CA ASP A 255 11.70 -8.82 -17.33
C ASP A 255 12.56 -7.78 -16.58
N TYR A 256 12.11 -6.54 -16.52
CA TYR A 256 12.80 -5.44 -15.83
C TYR A 256 11.83 -4.65 -14.93
N PHE A 257 12.33 -4.11 -13.82
CA PHE A 257 11.56 -3.39 -12.79
C PHE A 257 10.27 -4.11 -12.39
N ASN A 258 10.35 -5.45 -12.31
CA ASN A 258 9.21 -6.32 -12.06
C ASN A 258 9.54 -7.34 -10.96
N SER A 259 8.84 -7.26 -9.85
CA SER A 259 9.01 -8.16 -8.71
C SER A 259 7.95 -9.28 -8.66
N SER A 260 7.16 -9.47 -9.73
CA SER A 260 6.23 -10.59 -9.83
C SER A 260 6.99 -11.92 -10.04
N ILE A 261 6.33 -13.05 -9.77
CA ILE A 261 6.90 -14.37 -10.03
C ILE A 261 7.21 -14.52 -11.51
N GLU A 262 6.32 -14.05 -12.38
CA GLU A 262 6.48 -14.18 -13.83
C GLU A 262 7.60 -13.29 -14.35
N GLY A 263 7.65 -12.01 -13.92
CA GLY A 263 8.70 -11.08 -14.34
C GLY A 263 10.10 -11.56 -13.96
N ASN A 264 10.28 -11.97 -12.70
CA ASN A 264 11.56 -12.55 -12.25
C ASN A 264 11.83 -13.90 -12.91
N GLY A 265 10.79 -14.72 -13.15
CA GLY A 265 10.93 -16.01 -13.83
C GLY A 265 11.49 -15.84 -15.23
N VAL A 266 10.96 -14.90 -16.02
CA VAL A 266 11.46 -14.57 -17.36
C VAL A 266 12.88 -14.02 -17.30
N TYR A 267 13.15 -13.06 -16.40
CA TYR A 267 14.49 -12.46 -16.25
C TYR A 267 15.58 -13.50 -15.92
N PHE A 268 15.29 -14.46 -15.04
CA PHE A 268 16.26 -15.51 -14.65
C PHE A 268 16.17 -16.78 -15.49
N GLY A 269 15.31 -16.83 -16.51
CA GLY A 269 15.17 -17.99 -17.40
C GLY A 269 14.58 -19.22 -16.71
N LEU A 270 13.64 -19.03 -15.79
CA LEU A 270 12.94 -20.15 -15.15
C LEU A 270 12.03 -20.86 -16.16
N PRO A 271 11.94 -22.20 -16.10
CA PRO A 271 11.04 -22.94 -16.99
C PRO A 271 9.58 -22.57 -16.70
N THR A 272 8.78 -22.46 -17.75
CA THR A 272 7.37 -22.03 -17.69
C THR A 272 6.54 -22.83 -16.68
N TRP A 273 6.75 -24.16 -16.60
CA TRP A 273 6.03 -25.00 -15.66
C TRP A 273 6.28 -24.62 -14.20
N LEU A 274 7.51 -24.17 -13.86
CA LEU A 274 7.83 -23.72 -12.50
C LEU A 274 7.16 -22.38 -12.19
N ILE A 275 7.15 -21.45 -13.15
CA ILE A 275 6.43 -20.16 -13.02
C ILE A 275 4.95 -20.41 -12.76
N VAL A 276 4.32 -21.27 -13.59
CA VAL A 276 2.90 -21.65 -13.42
C VAL A 276 2.66 -22.33 -12.09
N PHE A 277 3.51 -23.27 -11.70
CA PHE A 277 3.41 -23.96 -10.41
C PHE A 277 3.46 -22.98 -9.23
N LEU A 278 4.41 -22.06 -9.21
CA LEU A 278 4.55 -21.05 -8.15
C LEU A 278 3.32 -20.13 -8.10
N ARG A 279 2.83 -19.66 -9.25
CA ARG A 279 1.61 -18.83 -9.32
C ARG A 279 0.39 -19.58 -8.77
N LEU A 280 0.23 -20.85 -9.10
CA LEU A 280 -0.85 -21.69 -8.58
C LEU A 280 -0.70 -21.92 -7.08
N LEU A 281 0.51 -22.23 -6.60
CA LEU A 281 0.79 -22.40 -5.18
C LEU A 281 0.37 -21.16 -4.36
N PHE A 282 0.85 -19.98 -4.75
CA PHE A 282 0.49 -18.75 -4.04
C PHE A 282 -0.98 -18.38 -4.17
N THR A 283 -1.63 -18.76 -5.26
CA THR A 283 -3.10 -18.62 -5.41
C THR A 283 -3.84 -19.52 -4.41
N VAL A 284 -3.42 -20.76 -4.24
CA VAL A 284 -4.02 -21.69 -3.26
C VAL A 284 -3.82 -21.16 -1.83
N LEU A 285 -2.62 -20.68 -1.49
CA LEU A 285 -2.35 -20.10 -0.17
C LEU A 285 -3.20 -18.86 0.10
N ALA A 286 -3.37 -18.00 -0.91
CA ALA A 286 -4.22 -16.81 -0.79
C ALA A 286 -5.70 -17.17 -0.62
N ILE A 287 -6.23 -18.11 -1.41
CA ILE A 287 -7.61 -18.59 -1.30
C ILE A 287 -7.84 -19.21 0.10
N GLY A 288 -6.93 -20.06 0.56
CA GLY A 288 -7.01 -20.65 1.90
C GLY A 288 -7.00 -19.62 3.01
N SER A 289 -6.11 -18.62 2.91
CA SER A 289 -6.04 -17.49 3.86
C SER A 289 -7.33 -16.67 3.85
N MET A 290 -7.82 -16.30 2.66
CA MET A 290 -9.07 -15.55 2.51
C MET A 290 -10.28 -16.31 3.02
N TRP A 291 -10.34 -17.63 2.79
CA TRP A 291 -11.42 -18.48 3.31
C TRP A 291 -11.43 -18.50 4.85
N LEU A 292 -10.26 -18.69 5.49
CA LEU A 292 -10.14 -18.70 6.95
C LEU A 292 -10.49 -17.32 7.55
N LEU A 293 -9.98 -16.23 6.95
CA LEU A 293 -10.31 -14.87 7.36
C LEU A 293 -11.81 -14.59 7.20
N TYR A 294 -12.39 -14.94 6.06
CA TYR A 294 -13.83 -14.76 5.79
C TYR A 294 -14.70 -15.53 6.77
N ARG A 295 -14.37 -16.81 7.04
CA ARG A 295 -15.19 -17.71 7.88
C ARG A 295 -15.17 -17.30 9.34
N TYR A 296 -14.02 -16.82 9.86
CA TYR A 296 -13.82 -16.68 11.29
C TYR A 296 -13.68 -15.23 11.78
N TYR A 297 -13.35 -14.26 10.93
CA TYR A 297 -13.10 -12.89 11.38
C TYR A 297 -14.06 -11.86 10.80
N ARG A 298 -14.68 -12.11 9.67
CA ARG A 298 -15.48 -11.12 8.94
C ARG A 298 -16.55 -10.42 9.80
N THR A 299 -17.26 -11.14 10.66
CA THR A 299 -18.36 -10.63 11.46
C THR A 299 -17.95 -10.20 12.86
N HIS A 300 -16.83 -10.73 13.37
CA HIS A 300 -16.42 -10.54 14.76
C HIS A 300 -15.38 -9.43 14.94
N ASP A 301 -14.52 -9.21 13.95
CA ASP A 301 -13.47 -8.20 13.99
C ASP A 301 -13.29 -7.54 12.60
N PRO A 302 -14.13 -6.54 12.28
CA PRO A 302 -14.07 -5.87 10.98
C PRO A 302 -12.71 -5.23 10.69
N LEU A 303 -12.06 -4.62 11.69
CA LEU A 303 -10.74 -4.02 11.51
C LEU A 303 -9.72 -5.07 11.07
N PHE A 304 -9.62 -6.16 11.81
CA PHE A 304 -8.69 -7.23 11.50
C PHE A 304 -9.02 -7.90 10.16
N TRP A 305 -10.32 -8.15 9.89
CA TRP A 305 -10.80 -8.73 8.64
C TRP A 305 -10.36 -7.89 7.44
N PHE A 306 -10.70 -6.60 7.39
CA PHE A 306 -10.42 -5.77 6.23
C PHE A 306 -8.92 -5.54 6.02
N THR A 307 -8.17 -5.28 7.09
CA THR A 307 -6.74 -4.98 6.98
C THR A 307 -5.90 -6.22 6.67
N SER A 308 -6.21 -7.37 7.28
CA SER A 308 -5.49 -8.63 6.98
C SER A 308 -5.84 -9.16 5.58
N SER A 309 -7.11 -9.08 5.19
CA SER A 309 -7.55 -9.52 3.87
C SER A 309 -7.02 -8.62 2.75
N SER A 310 -6.91 -7.29 2.98
CA SER A 310 -6.26 -6.40 2.00
C SER A 310 -4.81 -6.81 1.76
N GLY A 311 -4.06 -7.10 2.83
CA GLY A 311 -2.68 -7.59 2.69
C GLY A 311 -2.57 -8.89 1.90
N VAL A 312 -3.44 -9.88 2.18
CA VAL A 312 -3.46 -11.15 1.43
C VAL A 312 -3.76 -10.93 -0.05
N LEU A 313 -4.78 -10.12 -0.37
CA LEU A 313 -5.18 -9.85 -1.75
C LEU A 313 -4.09 -9.09 -2.53
N LEU A 314 -3.44 -8.11 -1.92
CA LEU A 314 -2.37 -7.36 -2.55
C LEU A 314 -1.12 -8.23 -2.76
N LEU A 315 -0.68 -8.97 -1.74
CA LEU A 315 0.44 -9.92 -1.87
C LEU A 315 0.19 -10.93 -2.98
N TRP A 316 -1.00 -11.55 -3.01
CA TRP A 316 -1.37 -12.48 -4.06
C TRP A 316 -1.34 -11.83 -5.44
N SER A 317 -1.96 -10.67 -5.60
CA SER A 317 -2.04 -10.01 -6.89
C SER A 317 -0.67 -9.65 -7.43
N TRP A 318 0.24 -9.14 -6.60
CA TRP A 318 1.59 -8.77 -7.04
C TRP A 318 2.47 -9.96 -7.35
N LEU A 319 2.27 -11.09 -6.67
CA LEU A 319 3.00 -12.32 -6.99
C LEU A 319 2.52 -12.95 -8.30
N VAL A 320 1.22 -12.87 -8.61
CA VAL A 320 0.58 -13.63 -9.69
C VAL A 320 0.36 -12.81 -10.97
N LEU A 321 0.18 -11.49 -10.86
CA LEU A 321 0.00 -10.61 -12.02
C LEU A 321 1.29 -10.46 -12.85
N PRO A 322 1.19 -10.12 -14.15
CA PRO A 322 2.35 -10.02 -15.04
C PRO A 322 3.31 -8.89 -14.66
N LEU A 323 2.86 -7.89 -13.91
CA LEU A 323 3.67 -6.76 -13.48
C LEU A 323 3.39 -6.38 -12.04
N ALA A 324 4.45 -6.32 -11.22
CA ALA A 324 4.41 -5.74 -9.88
C ALA A 324 5.74 -5.03 -9.57
N GLN A 325 5.66 -3.85 -9.01
CA GLN A 325 6.83 -3.02 -8.69
C GLN A 325 7.05 -2.93 -7.18
N GLY A 326 8.31 -2.91 -6.74
CA GLY A 326 8.68 -2.94 -5.32
C GLY A 326 8.02 -1.85 -4.48
N TYR A 327 7.87 -0.64 -5.01
CA TYR A 327 7.24 0.48 -4.30
C TYR A 327 5.73 0.30 -4.03
N TYR A 328 5.07 -0.71 -4.65
CA TYR A 328 3.69 -1.07 -4.26
C TYR A 328 3.61 -1.57 -2.82
N SER A 329 4.71 -2.04 -2.25
CA SER A 329 4.78 -2.54 -0.87
C SER A 329 4.30 -1.52 0.17
N MET A 330 4.27 -0.21 -0.15
CA MET A 330 3.69 0.77 0.76
C MET A 330 2.19 0.56 1.01
N MET A 331 1.45 -0.06 0.09
CA MET A 331 0.04 -0.42 0.25
C MET A 331 -0.17 -1.57 1.26
N LEU A 332 0.89 -2.23 1.73
CA LEU A 332 0.80 -3.19 2.83
C LEU A 332 0.78 -2.52 4.22
N LEU A 333 1.00 -1.22 4.32
CA LEU A 333 1.04 -0.52 5.61
C LEU A 333 -0.21 -0.73 6.48
N PRO A 334 -1.46 -0.71 5.95
CA PRO A 334 -2.64 -1.05 6.76
C PRO A 334 -2.58 -2.47 7.34
N PHE A 335 -2.11 -3.44 6.55
CA PHE A 335 -1.93 -4.81 7.00
C PHE A 335 -0.78 -4.91 8.03
N LEU A 336 0.36 -4.27 7.79
CA LEU A 336 1.51 -4.29 8.71
C LEU A 336 1.17 -3.67 10.07
N MET A 337 0.26 -2.69 10.10
CA MET A 337 -0.26 -2.13 11.35
C MET A 337 -1.02 -3.14 12.21
N THR A 338 -1.49 -4.26 11.66
CA THR A 338 -2.12 -5.32 12.45
C THR A 338 -1.17 -5.95 13.47
N VAL A 339 0.14 -5.70 13.39
CA VAL A 339 1.13 -6.15 14.39
C VAL A 339 0.77 -5.70 15.81
N VAL A 340 0.06 -4.56 15.96
CA VAL A 340 -0.36 -4.03 17.27
C VAL A 340 -1.62 -4.71 17.81
N LEU A 341 -2.38 -5.43 16.98
CA LEU A 341 -3.59 -6.12 17.41
C LEU A 341 -3.26 -7.40 18.16
N GLN A 342 -4.07 -7.76 19.14
CA GLN A 342 -3.84 -8.96 19.95
C GLN A 342 -3.86 -10.24 19.12
N ASN A 343 -4.75 -10.31 18.12
CA ASN A 343 -4.90 -11.44 17.19
C ASN A 343 -4.02 -11.33 15.94
N SER A 344 -2.97 -10.52 15.96
CA SER A 344 -2.04 -10.34 14.81
C SER A 344 -1.53 -11.67 14.23
N LEU A 345 -1.50 -11.76 12.89
CA LEU A 345 -0.90 -12.89 12.16
C LEU A 345 0.62 -12.74 11.95
N ILE A 346 1.10 -11.50 12.10
CA ILE A 346 2.47 -11.13 11.75
C ILE A 346 3.32 -10.77 12.98
N ARG A 347 2.88 -11.10 14.20
CA ARG A 347 3.66 -10.89 15.43
C ARG A 347 4.63 -12.06 15.64
N ASN A 348 5.41 -12.36 14.63
CA ASN A 348 6.42 -13.41 14.64
C ASN A 348 7.61 -13.00 13.76
N TRP A 349 8.80 -13.52 14.05
CA TRP A 349 10.02 -13.11 13.34
C TRP A 349 10.04 -13.51 11.85
N PRO A 350 9.48 -14.66 11.37
CA PRO A 350 9.47 -14.97 9.95
C PRO A 350 8.69 -13.96 9.11
N ALA A 351 7.56 -13.43 9.64
CA ALA A 351 6.83 -12.35 8.97
C ALA A 351 7.72 -11.12 8.75
N TRP A 352 8.47 -10.72 9.80
CA TRP A 352 9.31 -9.53 9.72
C TRP A 352 10.58 -9.74 8.90
N LEU A 353 11.06 -10.97 8.75
CA LEU A 353 12.08 -11.30 7.75
C LEU A 353 11.56 -11.04 6.33
N GLY A 354 10.31 -11.44 6.04
CA GLY A 354 9.67 -11.12 4.76
C GLY A 354 9.49 -9.61 4.58
N VAL A 355 8.99 -8.91 5.60
CA VAL A 355 8.80 -7.45 5.60
C VAL A 355 10.11 -6.70 5.34
N TYR A 356 11.19 -7.12 5.98
CA TYR A 356 12.52 -6.58 5.71
C TYR A 356 12.89 -6.71 4.23
N GLY A 357 12.63 -7.87 3.60
CA GLY A 357 12.98 -8.12 2.21
C GLY A 357 12.39 -7.10 1.22
N PHE A 358 11.15 -6.64 1.43
CA PHE A 358 10.49 -5.70 0.52
C PHE A 358 10.43 -4.24 1.00
N LEU A 359 10.81 -3.93 2.24
CA LEU A 359 10.84 -2.55 2.75
C LEU A 359 12.25 -1.99 2.98
N THR A 360 13.29 -2.86 2.94
CA THR A 360 14.66 -2.40 3.22
C THR A 360 15.20 -1.48 2.13
N LEU A 361 15.90 -0.43 2.57
CA LEU A 361 16.71 0.44 1.72
C LEU A 361 18.08 -0.16 1.37
N ASP A 362 18.44 -1.29 2.00
CA ASP A 362 19.76 -1.86 1.84
C ASP A 362 19.96 -2.40 0.43
N ASP A 363 21.12 -2.08 -0.15
CA ASP A 363 21.57 -2.66 -1.41
C ASP A 363 22.14 -4.05 -1.15
N TRP A 364 21.61 -5.04 -1.87
CA TRP A 364 22.04 -6.43 -1.77
C TRP A 364 22.90 -6.85 -2.96
N LEU A 365 23.37 -5.90 -3.78
CA LEU A 365 24.31 -6.18 -4.85
C LEU A 365 25.67 -6.60 -4.26
N ILE A 366 26.19 -7.72 -4.74
CA ILE A 366 27.53 -8.20 -4.42
C ILE A 366 28.38 -7.93 -5.67
N TYR A 367 29.12 -6.84 -5.67
CA TYR A 367 29.88 -6.39 -6.85
C TYR A 367 30.94 -7.40 -7.29
N GLN A 368 31.55 -8.10 -6.34
CA GLN A 368 32.53 -9.16 -6.63
C GLN A 368 31.89 -10.40 -7.29
N TYR A 369 30.64 -10.72 -6.94
CA TYR A 369 29.89 -11.86 -7.46
C TYR A 369 28.55 -11.38 -8.03
N MET A 370 28.61 -10.57 -9.10
CA MET A 370 27.48 -9.85 -9.64
C MET A 370 26.27 -10.72 -9.94
N ARG A 371 26.48 -11.96 -10.43
CA ARG A 371 25.37 -12.90 -10.71
C ARG A 371 24.52 -13.19 -9.48
N TYR A 372 25.18 -13.50 -8.35
CA TYR A 372 24.50 -13.78 -7.08
C TYR A 372 23.94 -12.52 -6.43
N GLY A 373 24.69 -11.42 -6.49
CA GLY A 373 24.26 -10.12 -6.00
C GLY A 373 22.98 -9.64 -6.70
N ARG A 374 22.91 -9.73 -8.03
CA ARG A 374 21.69 -9.40 -8.79
C ARG A 374 20.51 -10.30 -8.40
N ALA A 375 20.75 -11.62 -8.25
CA ALA A 375 19.69 -12.53 -7.82
C ALA A 375 19.14 -12.14 -6.45
N LEU A 376 20.01 -11.88 -5.47
CA LEU A 376 19.59 -11.43 -4.14
C LEU A 376 18.84 -10.08 -4.21
N HIS A 377 19.37 -9.11 -4.91
CA HIS A 377 18.82 -7.77 -4.99
C HIS A 377 17.46 -7.73 -5.69
N TYR A 378 17.27 -8.43 -6.80
CA TYR A 378 16.04 -8.43 -7.56
C TYR A 378 14.95 -9.32 -6.96
N LEU A 379 15.35 -10.46 -6.37
CA LEU A 379 14.39 -11.39 -5.79
C LEU A 379 14.02 -11.06 -4.34
N LYS A 380 14.74 -10.15 -3.64
CA LYS A 380 14.45 -9.85 -2.23
C LYS A 380 12.99 -9.45 -1.97
N ILE A 381 12.39 -8.69 -2.89
CA ILE A 381 11.01 -8.23 -2.79
C ILE A 381 10.05 -9.41 -3.00
N THR A 382 10.25 -10.19 -4.06
CA THR A 382 9.44 -11.37 -4.38
C THR A 382 9.50 -12.40 -3.25
N TYR A 383 10.69 -12.66 -2.70
CA TYR A 383 10.85 -13.54 -1.54
C TYR A 383 10.15 -12.99 -0.30
N GLY A 384 10.25 -11.68 -0.06
CA GLY A 384 9.60 -11.02 1.05
C GLY A 384 8.08 -11.15 0.99
N TRP A 385 7.46 -10.85 -0.16
CA TRP A 385 6.03 -11.02 -0.38
C TRP A 385 5.60 -12.49 -0.28
N SER A 386 6.38 -13.40 -0.87
CA SER A 386 6.11 -14.84 -0.82
C SER A 386 6.16 -15.37 0.62
N LEU A 387 7.22 -15.04 1.36
CA LEU A 387 7.38 -15.46 2.74
C LEU A 387 6.26 -14.93 3.63
N LEU A 388 5.89 -13.65 3.45
CA LEU A 388 4.82 -13.05 4.25
C LEU A 388 3.47 -13.75 3.99
N LEU A 389 3.13 -14.07 2.74
CA LEU A 389 1.90 -14.80 2.42
C LEU A 389 1.92 -16.24 2.97
N ILE A 390 3.06 -16.93 2.89
CA ILE A 390 3.26 -18.26 3.50
C ILE A 390 3.01 -18.18 5.01
N VAL A 391 3.61 -17.21 5.68
CA VAL A 391 3.47 -17.05 7.14
C VAL A 391 2.02 -16.77 7.52
N VAL A 392 1.33 -15.89 6.80
CA VAL A 392 -0.09 -15.58 7.06
C VAL A 392 -0.94 -16.85 6.96
N PHE A 393 -0.79 -17.61 5.87
CA PHE A 393 -1.51 -18.86 5.70
C PHE A 393 -1.18 -19.87 6.81
N THR A 394 0.10 -20.03 7.12
CA THR A 394 0.58 -21.00 8.13
C THR A 394 0.01 -20.68 9.51
N VAL A 395 0.05 -19.41 9.93
CA VAL A 395 -0.51 -18.98 11.22
C VAL A 395 -2.02 -19.21 11.29
N LEU A 396 -2.76 -18.86 10.23
CA LEU A 396 -4.21 -19.08 10.16
C LEU A 396 -4.53 -20.57 10.19
N TYR A 397 -3.77 -21.38 9.45
CA TYR A 397 -3.99 -22.83 9.39
C TYR A 397 -3.71 -23.52 10.72
N PHE A 398 -2.63 -23.15 11.43
CA PHE A 398 -2.35 -23.69 12.77
C PHE A 398 -3.43 -23.27 13.77
N ARG A 399 -3.88 -22.03 13.77
CA ARG A 399 -5.02 -21.59 14.60
C ARG A 399 -6.28 -22.42 14.34
N TYR A 400 -6.54 -22.74 13.07
CA TYR A 400 -7.66 -23.60 12.69
C TYR A 400 -7.49 -25.02 13.24
N LEU A 401 -6.29 -25.60 13.11
CA LEU A 401 -6.01 -26.96 13.64
C LEU A 401 -6.16 -27.03 15.16
N ASP A 402 -5.62 -26.05 15.87
CA ASP A 402 -5.71 -25.96 17.34
C ASP A 402 -7.17 -25.82 17.79
N ALA A 403 -7.92 -24.90 17.19
CA ALA A 403 -9.34 -24.71 17.50
C ALA A 403 -10.17 -25.96 17.18
N LYS A 404 -9.83 -26.69 16.10
CA LYS A 404 -10.46 -27.95 15.75
C LYS A 404 -10.16 -29.06 16.76
N ALA A 405 -8.90 -29.18 17.18
CA ALA A 405 -8.48 -30.18 18.19
C ALA A 405 -9.15 -29.93 19.56
N GLU A 406 -9.41 -28.67 19.89
CA GLU A 406 -10.07 -28.24 21.13
C GLU A 406 -11.60 -28.12 21.01
N ASN A 407 -12.21 -28.51 19.86
CA ASN A 407 -13.63 -28.39 19.57
C ASN A 407 -14.19 -26.94 19.75
N ARG A 408 -13.37 -25.91 19.46
CA ARG A 408 -13.71 -24.47 19.62
C ARG A 408 -14.11 -23.76 18.34
N LEU A 409 -14.26 -24.45 17.21
CA LEU A 409 -14.50 -23.81 15.90
C LEU A 409 -15.72 -22.88 15.88
N ASP A 410 -16.75 -23.18 16.67
CA ASP A 410 -17.96 -22.34 16.77
C ASP A 410 -17.67 -21.00 17.47
N GLY A 411 -16.69 -20.94 18.36
CA GLY A 411 -16.20 -19.73 19.03
C GLY A 411 -15.12 -18.97 18.26
N GLY A 412 -14.68 -19.49 17.11
CA GLY A 412 -13.62 -18.89 16.30
C GLY A 412 -12.28 -19.63 16.41
N ILE A 413 -11.26 -19.10 15.73
CA ILE A 413 -9.92 -19.69 15.66
C ILE A 413 -8.84 -18.86 16.36
N ASP A 414 -9.22 -17.84 17.12
CA ASP A 414 -8.25 -17.09 17.93
C ASP A 414 -7.61 -18.02 18.98
N PRO A 415 -6.34 -17.73 19.38
CA PRO A 415 -5.70 -18.51 20.43
C PRO A 415 -6.52 -18.55 21.72
N ALA A 416 -6.54 -19.68 22.41
CA ALA A 416 -7.34 -19.90 23.60
C ALA A 416 -7.11 -18.85 24.71
N TRP A 417 -5.86 -18.41 24.90
CA TRP A 417 -5.53 -17.35 25.86
C TRP A 417 -6.21 -16.01 25.54
N LEU A 418 -6.36 -15.67 24.26
CA LEU A 418 -7.00 -14.42 23.83
C LEU A 418 -8.51 -14.49 24.03
N THR A 419 -9.13 -15.63 23.75
CA THR A 419 -10.55 -15.86 24.01
C THR A 419 -10.86 -15.73 25.52
N ALA A 420 -10.04 -16.37 26.37
CA ALA A 420 -10.17 -16.28 27.83
C ALA A 420 -9.97 -14.85 28.37
N GLU A 421 -9.07 -14.06 27.78
CA GLU A 421 -8.86 -12.66 28.18
C GLU A 421 -10.08 -11.78 27.81
N ARG A 422 -10.67 -11.98 26.63
CA ARG A 422 -11.89 -11.29 26.20
C ARG A 422 -13.09 -11.62 27.09
N GLU A 423 -13.25 -12.88 27.47
CA GLU A 423 -14.30 -13.32 28.37
C GLU A 423 -14.18 -12.67 29.75
N ARG A 424 -12.97 -12.61 30.35
CA ARG A 424 -12.73 -11.90 31.61
C ARG A 424 -13.07 -10.42 31.50
N ALA A 425 -12.62 -9.75 30.44
CA ALA A 425 -12.90 -8.34 30.24
C ALA A 425 -14.39 -8.03 30.05
N SER A 426 -15.19 -8.98 29.55
CA SER A 426 -16.63 -8.82 29.39
C SER A 426 -17.43 -9.06 30.70
N VAL A 427 -16.83 -9.76 31.67
CA VAL A 427 -17.43 -9.97 33.01
C VAL A 427 -17.17 -8.79 33.92
N ASP A 428 -16.05 -8.06 33.70
CA ASP A 428 -15.63 -6.91 34.52
C ASP A 428 -16.20 -5.57 33.98
N ALA A 429 -16.95 -5.56 32.87
CA ALA A 429 -17.56 -4.38 32.24
C ALA A 429 -19.06 -4.31 32.47
#